data_ea7732813e7502670051cf6f183a27af
#
_entry.id   ea7732813e7502670051cf6f183a27af
#
_cell.length_a   1.000
_cell.length_b   1.000
_cell.length_c   1.000
_cell.angle_alpha   90.00
_cell.angle_beta   90.00
_cell.angle_gamma   90.00
#
_symmetry.space_group_name_H-M   'P 1'
#
loop_
_entity.id
_entity.type
_entity.pdbx_description
1 polymer ?
#
loop_
_entity_poly.entity_id
_entity_poly.type
_entity_poly.pdbx_seq_one_letter_code
_entity_poly.pdbx_strand_id
1 'polypeptide(L)'
;MSNSFSRRNFLQASALAGAGTLLTSSLEAKSPDMILDKNSIGKSKWDLDTPALVVDLDKMDQNIKAVHTRLQGTGVGVRPHVKTHKSPAIAKMQIAAGALGVCAAKLGEAEVMLENGIKNVMMTTVNVSAPKIMKAMGLRKKHKGFIQAVDNPQNIQDLQDAAKAAGIRAEVVLDIDVIRRSGVAPGQPALALAQMIDKMPNLKFCGILAYDGAVQHVVGFKKRQAQALKTFEPVVKTYDMMKAAGLNMEIFSGGGTGTYDIMSVVPGLTDVQVGSYVFMDRQYMEIGGANNETVFDDFAPSLTVMSTILNNYHPGRLTTDSGAKAFTLNKPTPFVLGEPDFIYNAGSDEFGTITFEKSNKSYKVGDKLEIIAPHCDPIVNLYDVIYGTRGDKVVSVIPVLARGKSQ
;
A
#
# COMPACT_ATOMS: atom_id res chain seq x y z
N MET A 1 -29.13 -44.50 -17.15
CA MET A 1 -27.86 -45.22 -16.92
C MET A 1 -26.81 -44.21 -16.54
N SER A 2 -26.53 -44.11 -15.24
CA SER A 2 -25.60 -43.11 -14.67
C SER A 2 -24.20 -43.72 -14.58
N ASN A 3 -23.25 -43.20 -15.32
CA ASN A 3 -21.85 -43.59 -15.17
C ASN A 3 -21.21 -42.75 -14.02
N SER A 4 -21.06 -43.41 -12.87
CA SER A 4 -20.29 -42.87 -11.74
C SER A 4 -18.80 -43.08 -12.01
N PHE A 5 -18.04 -42.02 -12.17
CA PHE A 5 -16.58 -42.06 -12.16
C PHE A 5 -16.10 -42.33 -10.72
N SER A 6 -15.52 -43.51 -10.52
CA SER A 6 -14.95 -43.91 -9.22
C SER A 6 -13.51 -43.37 -9.05
N ARG A 7 -13.18 -42.79 -7.87
CA ARG A 7 -11.83 -42.35 -7.45
C ARG A 7 -10.74 -43.44 -7.61
N ARG A 8 -11.12 -44.71 -7.72
CA ARG A 8 -10.20 -45.85 -7.86
C ARG A 8 -9.59 -45.93 -9.28
N ASN A 9 -10.29 -45.46 -10.31
CA ASN A 9 -9.79 -45.47 -11.69
C ASN A 9 -8.84 -44.34 -12.01
N PHE A 10 -8.83 -43.28 -11.22
CA PHE A 10 -7.86 -42.17 -11.35
C PHE A 10 -6.46 -42.53 -10.82
N LEU A 11 -6.39 -43.36 -9.78
CA LEU A 11 -5.12 -43.77 -9.18
C LEU A 11 -4.42 -44.93 -9.93
N GLN A 12 -5.11 -45.68 -10.79
CA GLN A 12 -4.51 -46.76 -11.60
C GLN A 12 -3.93 -46.25 -12.94
N ALA A 13 -4.35 -45.09 -13.43
CA ALA A 13 -3.78 -44.47 -14.62
C ALA A 13 -2.44 -43.77 -14.38
N SER A 14 -2.05 -43.53 -13.12
CA SER A 14 -0.83 -42.87 -12.75
C SER A 14 0.38 -43.82 -12.53
N ALA A 15 0.18 -45.13 -12.62
CA ALA A 15 1.20 -46.13 -12.29
C ALA A 15 1.93 -46.74 -13.51
N LEU A 16 1.64 -46.32 -14.74
CA LEU A 16 2.20 -46.93 -15.96
C LEU A 16 2.98 -45.97 -16.86
N ALA A 17 3.51 -44.87 -16.27
CA ALA A 17 4.49 -43.99 -16.95
C ALA A 17 5.80 -44.00 -16.15
N GLY A 18 6.40 -45.14 -15.97
CA GLY A 18 7.71 -45.31 -15.37
C GLY A 18 8.79 -45.41 -16.44
N ALA A 19 9.92 -44.72 -16.21
CA ALA A 19 11.17 -44.75 -16.92
C ALA A 19 11.28 -43.82 -18.16
N GLY A 20 11.09 -42.51 -17.95
CA GLY A 20 11.69 -41.50 -18.78
C GLY A 20 12.68 -40.72 -17.89
N THR A 21 13.93 -40.70 -18.29
CA THR A 21 15.05 -39.98 -17.69
C THR A 21 14.63 -38.56 -17.27
N LEU A 22 14.55 -38.29 -15.98
CA LEU A 22 14.38 -36.97 -15.42
C LEU A 22 15.65 -36.16 -15.76
N LEU A 23 15.63 -35.48 -16.90
CA LEU A 23 16.40 -34.25 -17.09
C LEU A 23 15.76 -33.21 -16.18
N THR A 24 16.20 -33.16 -14.93
CA THR A 24 16.04 -31.99 -14.09
C THR A 24 16.93 -30.87 -14.65
N SER A 25 16.52 -30.27 -15.78
CA SER A 25 16.89 -28.90 -16.04
C SER A 25 16.18 -28.08 -14.98
N SER A 26 16.92 -27.60 -14.00
CA SER A 26 16.48 -26.49 -13.17
C SER A 26 16.12 -25.34 -14.13
N LEU A 27 14.85 -25.23 -14.46
CA LEU A 27 14.29 -23.98 -14.92
C LEU A 27 14.40 -23.03 -13.73
N GLU A 28 15.59 -22.45 -13.52
CA GLU A 28 15.69 -21.14 -12.93
C GLU A 28 14.84 -20.25 -13.82
N ALA A 29 13.59 -20.05 -13.45
CA ALA A 29 12.80 -18.97 -13.98
C ALA A 29 13.53 -17.69 -13.54
N LYS A 30 14.50 -17.24 -14.35
CA LYS A 30 14.93 -15.86 -14.34
C LYS A 30 13.64 -15.08 -14.47
N SER A 31 13.33 -14.30 -13.44
CA SER A 31 12.30 -13.27 -13.56
C SER A 31 12.55 -12.61 -14.91
N PRO A 32 11.57 -12.54 -15.83
CA PRO A 32 11.81 -11.86 -17.10
C PRO A 32 12.39 -10.51 -16.72
N ASP A 33 13.60 -10.20 -17.24
CA ASP A 33 14.24 -8.91 -17.00
C ASP A 33 13.18 -7.88 -17.35
N MET A 34 12.70 -7.17 -16.33
CA MET A 34 11.64 -6.18 -16.52
C MET A 34 12.25 -5.15 -17.48
N ILE A 35 11.81 -5.17 -18.73
CA ILE A 35 12.31 -4.27 -19.78
C ILE A 35 11.81 -2.89 -19.35
N LEU A 36 12.65 -2.17 -18.61
CA LEU A 36 12.43 -0.77 -18.31
C LEU A 36 12.53 -0.03 -19.65
N ASP A 37 11.45 0.61 -20.07
CA ASP A 37 11.43 1.46 -21.26
C ASP A 37 12.25 2.74 -21.04
N LYS A 38 13.58 2.54 -20.94
CA LYS A 38 14.53 3.66 -20.80
C LYS A 38 14.55 4.58 -22.00
N ASN A 39 14.01 4.15 -23.14
CA ASN A 39 13.91 4.96 -24.36
C ASN A 39 12.88 6.09 -24.22
N SER A 40 12.00 6.04 -23.23
CA SER A 40 11.08 7.13 -22.92
C SER A 40 11.74 8.28 -22.16
N ILE A 41 12.92 8.08 -21.53
CA ILE A 41 13.63 9.15 -20.83
C ILE A 41 14.04 10.25 -21.83
N GLY A 42 13.68 11.49 -21.51
CA GLY A 42 13.95 12.66 -22.34
C GLY A 42 12.81 13.04 -23.28
N LYS A 43 11.84 12.14 -23.52
CA LYS A 43 10.63 12.42 -24.31
C LYS A 43 9.62 13.23 -23.51
N SER A 44 8.64 13.78 -24.21
CA SER A 44 7.44 14.32 -23.58
C SER A 44 6.54 13.20 -23.04
N LYS A 45 5.87 13.42 -21.90
CA LYS A 45 4.85 12.49 -21.39
C LYS A 45 3.72 12.26 -22.41
N TRP A 46 3.49 13.26 -23.27
CA TRP A 46 2.49 13.21 -24.34
C TRP A 46 2.88 12.27 -25.48
N ASP A 47 4.15 11.84 -25.55
CA ASP A 47 4.65 10.87 -26.54
C ASP A 47 4.68 9.43 -25.99
N LEU A 48 4.31 9.22 -24.71
CA LEU A 48 4.26 7.89 -24.11
C LEU A 48 3.20 7.02 -24.80
N ASP A 49 3.50 5.74 -24.94
CA ASP A 49 2.47 4.76 -25.28
C ASP A 49 1.50 4.60 -24.10
N THR A 50 0.21 4.47 -24.40
CA THR A 50 -0.87 4.48 -23.39
C THR A 50 -1.65 3.17 -23.40
N PRO A 51 -2.30 2.79 -22.25
CA PRO A 51 -2.33 3.51 -20.97
C PRO A 51 -0.99 3.53 -20.24
N ALA A 52 -0.59 4.68 -19.69
CA ALA A 52 0.67 4.82 -18.97
C ALA A 52 0.45 5.45 -17.59
N LEU A 53 1.10 4.89 -16.58
CA LEU A 53 1.08 5.44 -15.22
C LEU A 53 2.19 6.50 -15.10
N VAL A 54 1.83 7.73 -14.80
CA VAL A 54 2.73 8.88 -14.76
C VAL A 54 2.69 9.53 -13.39
N VAL A 55 3.86 9.90 -12.84
CA VAL A 55 3.97 10.69 -11.63
C VAL A 55 4.70 12.00 -11.88
N ASP A 56 4.08 13.11 -11.51
CA ASP A 56 4.70 14.43 -11.42
C ASP A 56 5.62 14.44 -10.18
N LEU A 57 6.92 14.39 -10.41
CA LEU A 57 7.93 14.30 -9.36
C LEU A 57 8.01 15.58 -8.52
N ASP A 58 7.70 16.75 -9.08
CA ASP A 58 7.71 18.00 -8.33
C ASP A 58 6.59 18.01 -7.28
N LYS A 59 5.39 17.55 -7.65
CA LYS A 59 4.27 17.39 -6.71
C LYS A 59 4.53 16.27 -5.71
N MET A 60 5.10 15.14 -6.15
CA MET A 60 5.44 14.04 -5.25
C MET A 60 6.49 14.48 -4.20
N ASP A 61 7.52 15.20 -4.60
CA ASP A 61 8.54 15.75 -3.70
C ASP A 61 7.92 16.73 -2.70
N GLN A 62 7.00 17.59 -3.15
CA GLN A 62 6.23 18.48 -2.29
C GLN A 62 5.39 17.73 -1.27
N ASN A 63 4.66 16.68 -1.69
CA ASN A 63 3.86 15.85 -0.79
C ASN A 63 4.72 15.18 0.29
N ILE A 64 5.87 14.59 -0.12
CA ILE A 64 6.81 13.97 0.80
C ILE A 64 7.30 14.99 1.84
N LYS A 65 7.65 16.20 1.41
CA LYS A 65 8.08 17.28 2.30
C LYS A 65 6.94 17.77 3.20
N ALA A 66 5.74 17.93 2.66
CA ALA A 66 4.58 18.48 3.38
C ALA A 66 4.21 17.68 4.62
N VAL A 67 4.17 16.35 4.56
CA VAL A 67 3.85 15.53 5.73
C VAL A 67 4.87 15.71 6.87
N HIS A 68 6.16 15.78 6.56
CA HIS A 68 7.21 16.04 7.56
C HIS A 68 7.11 17.44 8.16
N THR A 69 6.84 18.44 7.32
CA THR A 69 6.67 19.83 7.77
C THR A 69 5.47 19.97 8.71
N ARG A 70 4.35 19.31 8.39
CA ARG A 70 3.13 19.34 9.21
C ARG A 70 3.31 18.65 10.56
N LEU A 71 4.13 17.62 10.64
CA LEU A 71 4.40 16.88 11.87
C LEU A 71 5.58 17.43 12.67
N GLN A 72 6.26 18.45 12.15
CA GLN A 72 7.39 19.07 12.84
C GLN A 72 6.99 19.62 14.22
N GLY A 73 7.73 19.26 15.26
CA GLY A 73 7.48 19.70 16.64
C GLY A 73 6.42 18.90 17.39
N THR A 74 5.72 17.96 16.75
CA THR A 74 4.72 17.10 17.42
C THR A 74 5.34 15.91 18.15
N GLY A 75 6.57 15.53 17.83
CA GLY A 75 7.21 14.30 18.30
C GLY A 75 6.79 13.04 17.51
N VAL A 76 5.86 13.16 16.56
CA VAL A 76 5.36 12.05 15.73
C VAL A 76 6.12 12.00 14.42
N GLY A 77 6.69 10.84 14.10
CA GLY A 77 7.40 10.59 12.85
C GLY A 77 6.51 10.07 11.72
N VAL A 78 7.14 9.81 10.58
CA VAL A 78 6.48 9.25 9.40
C VAL A 78 7.04 7.87 9.11
N ARG A 79 6.16 6.87 8.97
CA ARG A 79 6.49 5.50 8.51
C ARG A 79 5.61 5.16 7.31
N PRO A 80 5.97 5.60 6.08
CA PRO A 80 5.11 5.48 4.91
C PRO A 80 4.73 4.04 4.60
N HIS A 81 3.50 3.83 4.14
CA HIS A 81 3.03 2.51 3.76
C HIS A 81 3.28 2.22 2.28
N VAL A 82 4.22 1.29 2.00
CA VAL A 82 4.66 0.98 0.62
C VAL A 82 3.61 0.26 -0.22
N LYS A 83 2.51 -0.24 0.37
CA LYS A 83 1.41 -0.85 -0.39
C LYS A 83 0.86 0.06 -1.48
N THR A 84 0.99 1.39 -1.29
CA THR A 84 0.49 2.40 -2.23
C THR A 84 1.34 2.47 -3.50
N HIS A 85 2.67 2.49 -3.37
CA HIS A 85 3.56 2.67 -4.52
C HIS A 85 4.35 1.42 -4.92
N LYS A 86 4.51 0.44 -4.03
CA LYS A 86 5.18 -0.86 -4.27
C LYS A 86 6.58 -0.75 -4.89
N SER A 87 7.24 0.40 -4.73
CA SER A 87 8.53 0.71 -5.34
C SER A 87 9.60 1.03 -4.29
N PRO A 88 10.72 0.27 -4.25
CA PRO A 88 11.86 0.61 -3.40
C PRO A 88 12.50 1.96 -3.74
N ALA A 89 12.40 2.42 -4.99
CA ALA A 89 12.93 3.73 -5.38
C ALA A 89 12.19 4.87 -4.66
N ILE A 90 10.85 4.82 -4.65
CA ILE A 90 10.02 5.80 -3.93
C ILE A 90 10.23 5.69 -2.42
N ALA A 91 10.30 4.45 -1.87
CA ALA A 91 10.61 4.24 -0.46
C ALA A 91 11.95 4.90 -0.04
N LYS A 92 12.98 4.81 -0.90
CA LYS A 92 14.28 5.49 -0.66
C LYS A 92 14.14 7.01 -0.64
N MET A 93 13.30 7.60 -1.49
CA MET A 93 13.03 9.05 -1.47
C MET A 93 12.36 9.46 -0.16
N GLN A 94 11.38 8.69 0.32
CA GLN A 94 10.71 8.93 1.60
C GLN A 94 11.67 8.79 2.80
N ILE A 95 12.56 7.78 2.79
CA ILE A 95 13.60 7.61 3.82
C ILE A 95 14.59 8.79 3.79
N ALA A 96 15.02 9.22 2.61
CA ALA A 96 15.92 10.36 2.45
C ALA A 96 15.30 11.68 2.96
N ALA A 97 13.98 11.79 2.92
CA ALA A 97 13.24 12.92 3.47
C ALA A 97 13.03 12.86 4.99
N GLY A 98 13.43 11.76 5.67
CA GLY A 98 13.37 11.64 7.13
C GLY A 98 12.37 10.62 7.66
N ALA A 99 11.80 9.76 6.81
CA ALA A 99 10.94 8.67 7.29
C ALA A 99 11.72 7.68 8.18
N LEU A 100 11.10 7.24 9.28
CA LEU A 100 11.70 6.33 10.28
C LEU A 100 11.97 4.93 9.74
N GLY A 101 11.32 4.57 8.67
CA GLY A 101 11.27 3.28 8.02
C GLY A 101 10.05 3.23 7.12
N VAL A 102 9.58 2.05 6.75
CA VAL A 102 8.36 1.88 5.97
C VAL A 102 7.45 0.81 6.56
N CYS A 103 6.15 0.91 6.28
CA CYS A 103 5.19 -0.16 6.50
C CYS A 103 4.98 -0.97 5.22
N ALA A 104 4.81 -2.29 5.35
CA ALA A 104 4.41 -3.18 4.27
C ALA A 104 3.17 -3.99 4.70
N ALA A 105 2.21 -4.17 3.80
CA ALA A 105 1.01 -4.93 4.11
C ALA A 105 1.26 -6.46 4.05
N LYS A 106 2.13 -6.89 3.18
CA LYS A 106 2.36 -8.30 2.87
C LYS A 106 3.83 -8.69 2.95
N LEU A 107 4.08 -9.96 3.26
CA LEU A 107 5.44 -10.49 3.39
C LEU A 107 6.24 -10.33 2.09
N GLY A 108 5.59 -10.53 0.93
CA GLY A 108 6.23 -10.32 -0.36
C GLY A 108 6.62 -8.87 -0.64
N GLU A 109 5.84 -7.89 -0.16
CA GLU A 109 6.21 -6.47 -0.21
C GLU A 109 7.40 -6.17 0.71
N ALA A 110 7.34 -6.68 1.96
CA ALA A 110 8.43 -6.51 2.92
C ALA A 110 9.75 -7.08 2.40
N GLU A 111 9.71 -8.29 1.81
CA GLU A 111 10.87 -8.92 1.17
C GLU A 111 11.48 -8.02 0.09
N VAL A 112 10.66 -7.52 -0.84
CA VAL A 112 11.16 -6.64 -1.92
C VAL A 112 11.81 -5.38 -1.34
N MET A 113 11.23 -4.77 -0.33
CA MET A 113 11.81 -3.57 0.31
C MET A 113 13.15 -3.90 0.97
N LEU A 114 13.21 -4.96 1.78
CA LEU A 114 14.43 -5.38 2.50
C LEU A 114 15.57 -5.76 1.54
N GLU A 115 15.28 -6.56 0.50
CA GLU A 115 16.26 -7.00 -0.50
C GLU A 115 16.79 -5.83 -1.35
N ASN A 116 16.03 -4.73 -1.45
CA ASN A 116 16.46 -3.50 -2.12
C ASN A 116 17.06 -2.44 -1.18
N GLY A 117 17.42 -2.83 0.06
CA GLY A 117 18.21 -2.02 0.98
C GLY A 117 17.42 -1.09 1.88
N ILE A 118 16.10 -1.22 1.98
CA ILE A 118 15.31 -0.54 3.00
C ILE A 118 15.54 -1.24 4.34
N LYS A 119 16.11 -0.53 5.32
CA LYS A 119 16.60 -1.16 6.56
C LYS A 119 15.51 -1.41 7.60
N ASN A 120 14.52 -0.52 7.72
CA ASN A 120 13.47 -0.59 8.72
C ASN A 120 12.13 -0.83 8.03
N VAL A 121 11.65 -2.07 8.07
CA VAL A 121 10.39 -2.47 7.45
C VAL A 121 9.50 -3.11 8.50
N MET A 122 8.35 -2.50 8.76
CA MET A 122 7.32 -3.02 9.66
C MET A 122 6.19 -3.63 8.83
N MET A 123 6.01 -4.95 8.92
CA MET A 123 4.88 -5.63 8.30
C MET A 123 3.66 -5.51 9.20
N THR A 124 2.58 -4.94 8.66
CA THR A 124 1.39 -4.55 9.42
C THR A 124 0.28 -5.61 9.43
N THR A 125 0.47 -6.74 8.76
CA THR A 125 -0.44 -7.89 8.83
C THR A 125 0.25 -9.09 9.45
N VAL A 126 -0.53 -10.02 10.00
CA VAL A 126 -0.01 -11.21 10.67
C VAL A 126 0.31 -12.34 9.69
N ASN A 127 1.38 -13.09 9.97
CA ASN A 127 1.72 -14.34 9.26
C ASN A 127 1.29 -15.53 10.12
N VAL A 128 0.36 -16.35 9.62
CA VAL A 128 -0.18 -17.51 10.35
C VAL A 128 0.14 -18.86 9.71
N SER A 129 0.57 -18.90 8.45
CA SER A 129 0.95 -20.15 7.79
C SER A 129 2.43 -20.47 8.01
N ALA A 130 2.76 -21.73 8.25
CA ALA A 130 4.13 -22.17 8.50
C ALA A 130 5.13 -21.71 7.40
N PRO A 131 4.83 -21.79 6.08
CA PRO A 131 5.75 -21.29 5.06
C PRO A 131 6.04 -19.79 5.17
N LYS A 132 5.02 -18.96 5.50
CA LYS A 132 5.21 -17.52 5.68
C LYS A 132 6.00 -17.20 6.94
N ILE A 133 5.74 -17.91 8.04
CA ILE A 133 6.48 -17.76 9.29
C ILE A 133 7.96 -18.10 9.07
N MET A 134 8.26 -19.24 8.43
CA MET A 134 9.63 -19.63 8.11
C MET A 134 10.35 -18.60 7.22
N LYS A 135 9.66 -18.10 6.18
CA LYS A 135 10.19 -17.05 5.31
C LYS A 135 10.45 -15.76 6.08
N ALA A 136 9.54 -15.35 6.96
CA ALA A 136 9.69 -14.17 7.80
C ALA A 136 10.91 -14.29 8.74
N MET A 137 11.13 -15.46 9.33
CA MET A 137 12.33 -15.72 10.15
C MET A 137 13.61 -15.65 9.31
N GLY A 138 13.59 -16.16 8.08
CA GLY A 138 14.71 -16.02 7.14
C GLY A 138 15.01 -14.55 6.82
N LEU A 139 14.00 -13.76 6.55
CA LEU A 139 14.13 -12.31 6.34
C LEU A 139 14.68 -11.60 7.59
N ARG A 140 14.15 -11.91 8.78
CA ARG A 140 14.64 -11.34 10.04
C ARG A 140 16.10 -11.69 10.30
N LYS A 141 16.52 -12.92 10.01
CA LYS A 141 17.91 -13.37 10.16
C LYS A 141 18.86 -12.54 9.29
N LYS A 142 18.45 -12.24 8.06
CA LYS A 142 19.21 -11.47 7.08
C LYS A 142 19.13 -9.96 7.32
N HIS A 143 17.99 -9.47 7.76
CA HIS A 143 17.67 -8.04 7.90
C HIS A 143 17.20 -7.72 9.32
N LYS A 144 18.09 -7.17 10.16
CA LYS A 144 17.82 -6.89 11.59
C LYS A 144 16.68 -5.87 11.83
N GLY A 145 16.34 -5.05 10.86
CA GLY A 145 15.26 -4.05 10.99
C GLY A 145 13.89 -4.53 10.50
N PHE A 146 13.69 -5.84 10.32
CA PHE A 146 12.38 -6.39 9.98
C PHE A 146 11.57 -6.63 11.26
N ILE A 147 10.43 -5.97 11.36
CA ILE A 147 9.44 -6.05 12.45
C ILE A 147 8.15 -6.58 11.88
N GLN A 148 7.40 -7.39 12.63
CA GLN A 148 6.11 -7.91 12.16
C GLN A 148 5.00 -7.82 13.21
N ALA A 149 3.76 -7.68 12.73
CA ALA A 149 2.58 -7.66 13.58
C ALA A 149 2.22 -9.06 14.08
N VAL A 150 1.65 -9.12 15.27
CA VAL A 150 1.03 -10.29 15.91
C VAL A 150 -0.28 -9.88 16.57
N ASP A 151 -1.24 -10.80 16.74
CA ASP A 151 -2.55 -10.47 17.32
C ASP A 151 -3.23 -11.60 18.13
N ASN A 152 -2.64 -12.80 18.18
CA ASN A 152 -3.27 -13.90 18.91
C ASN A 152 -2.23 -14.87 19.51
N PRO A 153 -2.62 -15.64 20.57
CA PRO A 153 -1.69 -16.51 21.29
C PRO A 153 -1.02 -17.59 20.43
N GLN A 154 -1.77 -18.20 19.50
CA GLN A 154 -1.23 -19.27 18.65
C GLN A 154 -0.19 -18.71 17.69
N ASN A 155 -0.48 -17.59 17.02
CA ASN A 155 0.47 -16.93 16.12
C ASN A 155 1.75 -16.51 16.85
N ILE A 156 1.62 -15.97 18.06
CA ILE A 156 2.76 -15.58 18.92
C ILE A 156 3.62 -16.80 19.26
N GLN A 157 2.99 -17.94 19.63
CA GLN A 157 3.71 -19.18 19.94
C GLN A 157 4.42 -19.73 18.70
N ASP A 158 3.73 -19.78 17.55
CA ASP A 158 4.32 -20.25 16.29
C ASP A 158 5.56 -19.44 15.89
N LEU A 159 5.51 -18.10 16.08
CA LEU A 159 6.64 -17.21 15.83
C LEU A 159 7.79 -17.43 16.83
N GLN A 160 7.47 -17.63 18.12
CA GLN A 160 8.46 -17.95 19.14
C GLN A 160 9.22 -19.23 18.79
N ASP A 161 8.51 -20.28 18.39
CA ASP A 161 9.10 -21.58 18.07
C ASP A 161 9.94 -21.51 16.78
N ALA A 162 9.45 -20.80 15.77
CA ALA A 162 10.18 -20.58 14.52
C ALA A 162 11.44 -19.70 14.73
N ALA A 163 11.35 -18.66 15.55
CA ALA A 163 12.50 -17.81 15.88
C ALA A 163 13.56 -18.58 16.68
N LYS A 164 13.13 -19.43 17.62
CA LYS A 164 14.01 -20.36 18.37
C LYS A 164 14.71 -21.34 17.42
N ALA A 165 13.97 -21.97 16.51
CA ALA A 165 14.53 -22.90 15.53
C ALA A 165 15.53 -22.21 14.58
N ALA A 166 15.29 -20.94 14.21
CA ALA A 166 16.19 -20.14 13.39
C ALA A 166 17.40 -19.57 14.15
N GLY A 167 17.45 -19.69 15.48
CA GLY A 167 18.49 -19.13 16.35
C GLY A 167 18.52 -17.60 16.36
N ILE A 168 17.36 -16.95 16.33
CA ILE A 168 17.22 -15.50 16.30
C ILE A 168 16.28 -14.99 17.38
N ARG A 169 16.26 -13.65 17.56
CA ARG A 169 15.22 -12.93 18.28
C ARG A 169 14.43 -12.09 17.30
N ALA A 170 13.14 -12.39 17.11
CA ALA A 170 12.26 -11.66 16.19
C ALA A 170 11.62 -10.47 16.90
N GLU A 171 11.61 -9.30 16.25
CA GLU A 171 10.93 -8.10 16.72
C GLU A 171 9.47 -8.12 16.27
N VAL A 172 8.57 -7.85 17.23
CA VAL A 172 7.12 -7.89 16.99
C VAL A 172 6.44 -6.68 17.63
N VAL A 173 5.34 -6.25 16.97
CA VAL A 173 4.38 -5.27 17.47
C VAL A 173 3.01 -5.93 17.59
N LEU A 174 2.24 -5.58 18.62
CA LEU A 174 0.91 -6.12 18.81
C LEU A 174 -0.10 -5.27 18.03
N ASP A 175 -0.88 -5.90 17.15
CA ASP A 175 -1.99 -5.24 16.44
C ASP A 175 -3.19 -5.10 17.39
N ILE A 176 -3.66 -3.86 17.59
CA ILE A 176 -4.81 -3.54 18.43
C ILE A 176 -6.02 -3.31 17.51
N ASP A 177 -7.07 -4.08 17.75
CA ASP A 177 -8.32 -3.94 16.99
C ASP A 177 -9.06 -2.64 17.33
N VAL A 178 -9.39 -1.90 16.30
CA VAL A 178 -10.18 -0.65 16.40
C VAL A 178 -11.45 -0.69 15.56
N ILE A 179 -11.58 -1.63 14.61
CA ILE A 179 -12.70 -1.70 13.66
C ILE A 179 -13.19 -3.13 13.39
N ARG A 180 -12.84 -4.09 14.23
CA ARG A 180 -13.21 -5.52 14.11
C ARG A 180 -12.74 -6.16 12.80
N ARG A 181 -11.54 -5.80 12.34
CA ARG A 181 -10.93 -6.36 11.14
C ARG A 181 -9.83 -7.38 11.46
N SER A 182 -8.90 -6.99 12.30
CA SER A 182 -7.74 -7.76 12.78
C SER A 182 -7.32 -7.18 14.12
N GLY A 183 -6.39 -7.83 14.80
CA GLY A 183 -5.87 -7.37 16.06
C GLY A 183 -6.62 -7.93 17.27
N VAL A 184 -6.03 -7.68 18.43
CA VAL A 184 -6.60 -8.03 19.73
C VAL A 184 -7.44 -6.87 20.28
N ALA A 185 -8.52 -7.18 20.99
CA ALA A 185 -9.32 -6.17 21.67
C ALA A 185 -8.46 -5.32 22.63
N PRO A 186 -8.65 -3.98 22.67
CA PRO A 186 -7.92 -3.11 23.59
C PRO A 186 -8.21 -3.44 25.06
N GLY A 187 -7.36 -2.99 25.97
CA GLY A 187 -7.46 -3.21 27.41
C GLY A 187 -6.77 -4.51 27.88
N GLN A 188 -7.38 -5.22 28.81
CA GLN A 188 -6.81 -6.41 29.44
C GLN A 188 -6.41 -7.53 28.46
N PRO A 189 -7.17 -7.85 27.42
CA PRO A 189 -6.76 -8.85 26.43
C PRO A 189 -5.42 -8.50 25.75
N ALA A 190 -5.26 -7.24 25.36
CA ALA A 190 -4.02 -6.78 24.73
C ALA A 190 -2.84 -6.75 25.70
N LEU A 191 -3.05 -6.30 26.94
CA LEU A 191 -2.03 -6.32 27.99
C LEU A 191 -1.55 -7.76 28.26
N ALA A 192 -2.46 -8.73 28.35
CA ALA A 192 -2.11 -10.13 28.58
C ALA A 192 -1.23 -10.71 27.46
N LEU A 193 -1.55 -10.40 26.18
CA LEU A 193 -0.72 -10.84 25.05
C LEU A 193 0.64 -10.13 25.03
N ALA A 194 0.70 -8.84 25.32
CA ALA A 194 1.97 -8.12 25.41
C ALA A 194 2.88 -8.71 26.50
N GLN A 195 2.33 -9.02 27.68
CA GLN A 195 3.06 -9.71 28.77
C GLN A 195 3.47 -11.14 28.39
N MET A 196 2.67 -11.85 27.60
CA MET A 196 3.04 -13.16 27.06
C MET A 196 4.25 -13.04 26.14
N ILE A 197 4.24 -12.08 25.21
CA ILE A 197 5.36 -11.84 24.28
C ILE A 197 6.64 -11.47 25.06
N ASP A 198 6.53 -10.59 26.04
CA ASP A 198 7.69 -10.09 26.82
C ASP A 198 8.42 -11.20 27.56
N LYS A 199 7.72 -12.26 27.97
CA LYS A 199 8.30 -13.47 28.60
C LYS A 199 8.94 -14.44 27.61
N MET A 200 8.76 -14.26 26.30
CA MET A 200 9.28 -15.17 25.28
C MET A 200 10.71 -14.84 24.88
N PRO A 201 11.70 -15.76 25.08
CA PRO A 201 13.12 -15.45 24.91
C PRO A 201 13.52 -15.13 23.46
N ASN A 202 12.79 -15.66 22.49
CA ASN A 202 13.10 -15.46 21.07
C ASN A 202 12.22 -14.39 20.40
N LEU A 203 11.35 -13.71 21.15
CA LEU A 203 10.64 -12.54 20.69
C LEU A 203 11.10 -11.28 21.43
N LYS A 204 11.07 -10.13 20.76
CA LYS A 204 11.23 -8.81 21.37
C LYS A 204 9.96 -8.02 21.12
N PHE A 205 9.23 -7.74 22.19
CA PHE A 205 8.09 -6.83 22.11
C PHE A 205 8.59 -5.40 21.87
N CYS A 206 8.09 -4.73 20.83
CA CYS A 206 8.50 -3.38 20.45
C CYS A 206 7.39 -2.34 20.65
N GLY A 207 6.19 -2.76 20.99
CA GLY A 207 5.05 -1.86 21.16
C GLY A 207 3.82 -2.32 20.38
N ILE A 208 3.01 -1.36 19.98
CA ILE A 208 1.70 -1.60 19.37
C ILE A 208 1.53 -0.89 18.02
N LEU A 209 0.63 -1.42 17.20
CA LEU A 209 0.06 -0.70 16.08
C LEU A 209 -1.48 -0.73 16.17
N ALA A 210 -2.12 0.31 15.63
CA ALA A 210 -3.57 0.39 15.53
C ALA A 210 -3.95 1.20 14.28
N TYR A 211 -4.80 0.65 13.43
CA TYR A 211 -5.17 1.31 12.19
C TYR A 211 -6.69 1.30 11.95
N ASP A 212 -7.29 2.48 11.93
CA ASP A 212 -8.69 2.68 11.53
C ASP A 212 -8.76 3.09 10.05
N GLY A 213 -9.04 2.11 9.18
CA GLY A 213 -9.21 2.37 7.76
C GLY A 213 -10.55 3.05 7.41
N ALA A 214 -11.56 2.87 8.24
CA ALA A 214 -12.90 3.42 7.97
C ALA A 214 -12.94 4.93 8.16
N VAL A 215 -12.20 5.45 9.14
CA VAL A 215 -12.17 6.89 9.44
C VAL A 215 -11.42 7.71 8.38
N GLN A 216 -10.52 7.08 7.62
CA GLN A 216 -9.67 7.79 6.64
C GLN A 216 -10.46 8.57 5.59
N HIS A 217 -11.66 8.11 5.25
CA HIS A 217 -12.51 8.68 4.19
C HIS A 217 -13.79 9.33 4.72
N VAL A 218 -13.86 9.63 6.02
CA VAL A 218 -14.98 10.38 6.59
C VAL A 218 -14.92 11.81 6.10
N VAL A 219 -15.95 12.24 5.35
CA VAL A 219 -16.05 13.59 4.81
C VAL A 219 -16.32 14.60 5.92
N GLY A 220 -15.63 15.74 5.88
CA GLY A 220 -15.64 16.78 6.89
C GLY A 220 -14.56 16.56 7.95
N PHE A 221 -13.62 17.51 8.06
CA PHE A 221 -12.45 17.40 8.94
C PHE A 221 -12.85 17.23 10.41
N LYS A 222 -13.74 18.08 10.92
CA LYS A 222 -14.18 18.05 12.34
C LYS A 222 -14.85 16.72 12.70
N LYS A 223 -15.69 16.20 11.79
CA LYS A 223 -16.35 14.91 11.97
C LYS A 223 -15.33 13.77 12.00
N ARG A 224 -14.39 13.77 11.06
CA ARG A 224 -13.31 12.79 10.96
C ARG A 224 -12.42 12.84 12.20
N GLN A 225 -12.05 14.03 12.67
CA GLN A 225 -11.28 14.24 13.89
C GLN A 225 -11.99 13.66 15.12
N ALA A 226 -13.24 14.02 15.34
CA ALA A 226 -14.01 13.52 16.47
C ALA A 226 -14.12 12.00 16.46
N GLN A 227 -14.35 11.40 15.30
CA GLN A 227 -14.45 9.95 15.16
C GLN A 227 -13.10 9.27 15.38
N ALA A 228 -12.01 9.77 14.79
CA ALA A 228 -10.68 9.21 14.95
C ALA A 228 -10.21 9.22 16.41
N LEU A 229 -10.34 10.35 17.09
CA LEU A 229 -9.95 10.47 18.50
C LEU A 229 -10.77 9.55 19.40
N LYS A 230 -12.09 9.46 19.18
CA LYS A 230 -12.98 8.54 19.90
C LYS A 230 -12.56 7.07 19.71
N THR A 231 -12.25 6.67 18.47
CA THR A 231 -11.82 5.31 18.15
C THR A 231 -10.49 4.96 18.83
N PHE A 232 -9.58 5.92 18.95
CA PHE A 232 -8.25 5.71 19.56
C PHE A 232 -8.25 5.85 21.10
N GLU A 233 -9.27 6.35 21.74
CA GLU A 233 -9.32 6.47 23.20
C GLU A 233 -9.04 5.13 23.94
N PRO A 234 -9.68 3.98 23.57
CA PRO A 234 -9.36 2.69 24.18
C PRO A 234 -7.92 2.22 23.92
N VAL A 235 -7.35 2.58 22.74
CA VAL A 235 -5.97 2.22 22.39
C VAL A 235 -4.97 2.98 23.26
N VAL A 236 -5.18 4.28 23.48
CA VAL A 236 -4.36 5.12 24.37
C VAL A 236 -4.40 4.56 25.80
N LYS A 237 -5.59 4.25 26.33
CA LYS A 237 -5.71 3.60 27.66
C LYS A 237 -4.92 2.29 27.73
N THR A 238 -4.95 1.50 26.65
CA THR A 238 -4.20 0.24 26.55
C THR A 238 -2.68 0.49 26.54
N TYR A 239 -2.24 1.49 25.77
CA TYR A 239 -0.85 1.93 25.76
C TYR A 239 -0.37 2.34 27.15
N ASP A 240 -1.15 3.13 27.89
CA ASP A 240 -0.82 3.55 29.26
C ASP A 240 -0.76 2.37 30.22
N MET A 241 -1.68 1.39 30.11
CA MET A 241 -1.65 0.15 30.90
C MET A 241 -0.36 -0.65 30.64
N MET A 242 0.05 -0.78 29.37
CA MET A 242 1.26 -1.51 29.00
C MET A 242 2.52 -0.79 29.51
N LYS A 243 2.56 0.54 29.39
CA LYS A 243 3.65 1.36 29.92
C LYS A 243 3.75 1.27 31.44
N ALA A 244 2.63 1.31 32.16
CA ALA A 244 2.59 1.14 33.60
C ALA A 244 3.03 -0.27 34.06
N ALA A 245 2.83 -1.28 33.21
CA ALA A 245 3.33 -2.64 33.42
C ALA A 245 4.84 -2.82 33.11
N GLY A 246 5.55 -1.75 32.71
CA GLY A 246 6.98 -1.78 32.41
C GLY A 246 7.34 -2.39 31.07
N LEU A 247 6.36 -2.59 30.17
CA LEU A 247 6.60 -3.15 28.84
C LEU A 247 7.31 -2.15 27.91
N ASN A 248 8.05 -2.66 26.94
CA ASN A 248 8.68 -1.84 25.92
C ASN A 248 7.63 -1.21 24.99
N MET A 249 7.52 0.11 25.01
CA MET A 249 6.58 0.88 24.20
C MET A 249 7.32 1.82 23.24
N GLU A 250 8.39 1.31 22.61
CA GLU A 250 9.21 2.04 21.63
C GLU A 250 8.41 2.45 20.38
N ILE A 251 7.40 1.65 20.02
CA ILE A 251 6.53 1.88 18.87
C ILE A 251 5.07 1.97 19.33
N PHE A 252 4.43 3.07 18.97
CA PHE A 252 2.97 3.17 18.88
C PHE A 252 2.65 3.76 17.53
N SER A 253 2.35 2.91 16.56
CA SER A 253 2.18 3.28 15.15
C SER A 253 0.71 3.26 14.75
N GLY A 254 0.24 4.27 14.00
CA GLY A 254 -1.18 4.32 13.61
C GLY A 254 -1.49 5.44 12.63
N GLY A 255 -2.79 5.64 12.38
CA GLY A 255 -3.25 6.67 11.44
C GLY A 255 -2.88 6.40 9.97
N GLY A 256 -3.27 7.30 9.10
CA GLY A 256 -3.05 7.23 7.65
C GLY A 256 -3.19 8.60 7.01
N THR A 257 -3.29 8.65 5.68
CA THR A 257 -3.32 9.91 4.92
C THR A 257 -4.45 10.85 5.36
N GLY A 258 -5.64 10.33 5.62
CA GLY A 258 -6.79 11.15 6.02
C GLY A 258 -6.79 11.61 7.47
N THR A 259 -5.86 11.12 8.30
CA THR A 259 -5.83 11.39 9.74
C THR A 259 -4.44 11.74 10.27
N TYR A 260 -3.45 11.95 9.42
CA TYR A 260 -2.05 12.11 9.84
C TYR A 260 -1.85 13.28 10.82
N ASP A 261 -2.52 14.39 10.56
CA ASP A 261 -2.52 15.59 11.38
C ASP A 261 -3.36 15.43 12.65
N ILE A 262 -4.50 14.75 12.55
CA ILE A 262 -5.37 14.40 13.68
C ILE A 262 -4.62 13.48 14.67
N MET A 263 -3.93 12.48 14.15
CA MET A 263 -3.20 11.52 14.97
C MET A 263 -1.98 12.12 15.66
N SER A 264 -1.47 13.25 15.18
CA SER A 264 -0.30 13.91 15.77
C SER A 264 -0.51 14.38 17.21
N VAL A 265 -1.76 14.48 17.67
CA VAL A 265 -2.08 14.86 19.06
C VAL A 265 -2.46 13.66 19.95
N VAL A 266 -2.40 12.44 19.42
CA VAL A 266 -2.69 11.22 20.19
C VAL A 266 -1.54 10.91 21.14
N PRO A 267 -1.77 10.83 22.47
CA PRO A 267 -0.70 10.60 23.43
C PRO A 267 0.03 9.27 23.18
N GLY A 268 1.34 9.34 23.15
CA GLY A 268 2.20 8.15 22.97
C GLY A 268 2.39 7.69 21.54
N LEU A 269 1.64 8.22 20.55
CA LEU A 269 1.85 7.85 19.16
C LEU A 269 3.27 8.26 18.71
N THR A 270 3.98 7.32 18.07
CA THR A 270 5.36 7.52 17.61
C THR A 270 5.45 7.83 16.12
N ASP A 271 4.55 7.26 15.32
CA ASP A 271 4.58 7.45 13.87
C ASP A 271 3.22 7.22 13.20
N VAL A 272 3.05 7.87 12.03
CA VAL A 272 1.87 7.73 11.17
C VAL A 272 2.18 6.89 9.94
N GLN A 273 1.23 6.00 9.58
CA GLN A 273 1.32 5.03 8.48
C GLN A 273 0.72 5.58 7.18
N VAL A 274 1.13 6.76 6.76
CA VAL A 274 0.60 7.42 5.57
C VAL A 274 0.97 6.66 4.28
N GLY A 275 0.00 6.47 3.38
CA GLY A 275 0.21 5.79 2.10
C GLY A 275 -0.08 6.71 0.92
N SER A 276 -1.35 6.97 0.65
CA SER A 276 -1.83 7.70 -0.53
C SER A 276 -1.35 9.15 -0.63
N TYR A 277 -0.85 9.75 0.46
CA TYR A 277 -0.35 11.13 0.48
C TYR A 277 0.69 11.40 -0.62
N VAL A 278 1.54 10.41 -0.94
CA VAL A 278 2.63 10.55 -1.90
C VAL A 278 2.11 10.81 -3.32
N PHE A 279 0.96 10.24 -3.64
CA PHE A 279 0.32 10.30 -4.95
C PHE A 279 -0.92 11.15 -4.98
N MET A 280 -1.70 11.14 -3.93
CA MET A 280 -3.09 11.56 -3.81
C MET A 280 -3.99 10.88 -4.83
N ASP A 281 -5.25 10.73 -4.47
CA ASP A 281 -6.27 10.19 -5.32
C ASP A 281 -7.62 10.87 -5.05
N ARG A 282 -8.60 10.60 -5.88
CA ARG A 282 -9.88 11.27 -5.79
C ARG A 282 -10.62 10.98 -4.48
N GLN A 283 -10.44 9.79 -3.89
CA GLN A 283 -11.06 9.45 -2.61
C GLN A 283 -10.61 10.40 -1.49
N TYR A 284 -9.33 10.77 -1.47
CA TYR A 284 -8.81 11.70 -0.47
C TYR A 284 -9.10 13.17 -0.81
N MET A 285 -9.09 13.56 -2.08
CA MET A 285 -9.33 14.95 -2.49
C MET A 285 -10.68 15.50 -1.97
N GLU A 286 -11.67 14.63 -1.76
CA GLU A 286 -13.06 15.00 -1.44
C GLU A 286 -13.38 14.90 0.07
N ILE A 287 -12.43 14.54 0.94
CA ILE A 287 -12.73 14.33 2.38
C ILE A 287 -12.68 15.60 3.22
N GLY A 288 -12.17 16.70 2.70
CA GLY A 288 -11.95 17.93 3.47
C GLY A 288 -10.70 17.89 4.36
N GLY A 289 -10.07 19.03 4.57
CA GLY A 289 -8.90 19.26 5.42
C GLY A 289 -9.18 20.21 6.59
N ALA A 290 -8.18 20.46 7.41
CA ALA A 290 -8.29 21.35 8.57
C ALA A 290 -8.67 22.79 8.19
N ASN A 291 -8.22 23.26 7.02
CA ASN A 291 -8.49 24.61 6.51
C ASN A 291 -9.73 24.71 5.62
N ASN A 292 -10.21 23.57 5.09
CA ASN A 292 -11.35 23.51 4.19
C ASN A 292 -12.12 22.20 4.39
N GLU A 293 -13.33 22.28 4.93
CA GLU A 293 -14.15 21.09 5.26
C GLU A 293 -14.60 20.25 4.06
N THR A 294 -14.44 20.76 2.82
CA THR A 294 -14.92 20.10 1.60
C THR A 294 -13.78 19.65 0.67
N VAL A 295 -12.59 20.22 0.81
CA VAL A 295 -11.42 19.92 -0.02
C VAL A 295 -10.24 19.55 0.85
N PHE A 296 -9.60 18.44 0.54
CA PHE A 296 -8.36 18.01 1.18
C PHE A 296 -7.19 18.34 0.25
N ASP A 297 -6.62 19.52 0.46
CA ASP A 297 -5.57 20.12 -0.36
C ASP A 297 -4.18 20.12 0.31
N ASP A 298 -4.02 19.36 1.38
CA ASP A 298 -2.75 19.21 2.09
C ASP A 298 -1.65 18.59 1.20
N PHE A 299 -2.07 17.78 0.22
CA PHE A 299 -1.20 17.09 -0.73
C PHE A 299 -1.74 17.24 -2.16
N ALA A 300 -0.85 17.48 -3.09
CA ALA A 300 -1.21 17.64 -4.50
C ALA A 300 -1.40 16.27 -5.21
N PRO A 301 -2.38 16.11 -6.10
CA PRO A 301 -2.46 14.91 -6.94
C PRO A 301 -1.27 14.87 -7.90
N SER A 302 -0.38 13.90 -7.66
CA SER A 302 0.86 13.73 -8.42
C SER A 302 0.80 12.55 -9.40
N LEU A 303 -0.09 11.57 -9.17
CA LEU A 303 -0.22 10.36 -9.99
C LEU A 303 -1.41 10.48 -10.95
N THR A 304 -1.16 10.22 -12.22
CA THR A 304 -2.19 10.17 -13.26
C THR A 304 -2.01 8.94 -14.15
N VAL A 305 -3.10 8.51 -14.76
CA VAL A 305 -3.06 7.60 -15.91
C VAL A 305 -3.19 8.43 -17.18
N MET A 306 -2.18 8.34 -18.04
CA MET A 306 -2.25 8.89 -19.39
C MET A 306 -3.09 7.95 -20.26
N SER A 307 -4.07 8.50 -20.97
CA SER A 307 -5.00 7.74 -21.83
C SER A 307 -5.14 8.40 -23.17
N THR A 308 -5.20 7.62 -24.24
CA THR A 308 -5.41 8.12 -25.60
C THR A 308 -6.89 8.04 -26.00
N ILE A 309 -7.39 9.08 -26.62
CA ILE A 309 -8.74 9.11 -27.19
C ILE A 309 -8.75 8.28 -28.49
N LEU A 310 -9.52 7.21 -28.48
CA LEU A 310 -9.68 6.30 -29.62
C LEU A 310 -10.86 6.65 -30.50
N ASN A 311 -11.89 7.27 -29.94
CA ASN A 311 -13.11 7.63 -30.65
C ASN A 311 -13.75 8.88 -30.04
N ASN A 312 -14.20 9.80 -30.94
CA ASN A 312 -14.93 11.02 -30.61
C ASN A 312 -16.14 11.23 -31.52
N TYR A 313 -16.61 10.17 -32.17
CA TYR A 313 -17.66 10.24 -33.18
C TYR A 313 -19.03 10.65 -32.61
N HIS A 314 -19.32 10.26 -31.38
CA HIS A 314 -20.60 10.54 -30.73
C HIS A 314 -20.56 11.87 -29.98
N PRO A 315 -21.50 12.79 -30.23
CA PRO A 315 -21.58 14.04 -29.48
C PRO A 315 -21.65 13.82 -27.96
N GLY A 316 -20.88 14.59 -27.18
CA GLY A 316 -20.85 14.49 -25.71
C GLY A 316 -20.22 13.21 -25.18
N ARG A 317 -19.47 12.48 -26.04
CA ARG A 317 -18.85 11.21 -25.65
C ARG A 317 -17.48 11.02 -26.28
N LEU A 318 -16.52 10.56 -25.45
CA LEU A 318 -15.21 10.09 -25.91
C LEU A 318 -15.03 8.64 -25.47
N THR A 319 -14.27 7.88 -26.25
CA THR A 319 -13.78 6.55 -25.86
C THR A 319 -12.26 6.59 -25.78
N THR A 320 -11.71 6.06 -24.68
CA THR A 320 -10.26 5.97 -24.46
C THR A 320 -9.79 4.51 -24.39
N ASP A 321 -8.48 4.31 -24.50
CA ASP A 321 -7.81 3.01 -24.38
C ASP A 321 -7.67 2.52 -22.92
N SER A 322 -8.30 3.18 -21.96
CA SER A 322 -8.11 2.92 -20.53
C SER A 322 -9.40 2.39 -19.91
N GLY A 323 -9.67 1.10 -20.06
CA GLY A 323 -10.78 0.40 -19.42
C GLY A 323 -10.44 -0.10 -18.00
N ALA A 324 -11.16 -1.13 -17.54
CA ALA A 324 -11.02 -1.72 -16.22
C ALA A 324 -9.62 -2.33 -15.96
N LYS A 325 -8.88 -2.70 -17.01
CA LYS A 325 -7.50 -3.18 -16.91
C LYS A 325 -6.47 -2.07 -16.70
N ALA A 326 -6.83 -0.83 -16.99
CA ALA A 326 -5.99 0.34 -16.74
C ALA A 326 -6.43 1.11 -15.50
N PHE A 327 -7.70 0.97 -15.10
CA PHE A 327 -8.29 1.58 -13.91
C PHE A 327 -9.03 0.53 -13.08
N THR A 328 -9.12 0.76 -11.77
CA THR A 328 -9.98 -0.02 -10.89
C THR A 328 -11.38 0.56 -10.83
N LEU A 329 -12.37 -0.26 -10.44
CA LEU A 329 -13.77 0.12 -10.33
C LEU A 329 -14.12 0.78 -8.99
N ASN A 330 -13.13 1.36 -8.30
CA ASN A 330 -13.34 2.09 -7.05
C ASN A 330 -14.18 3.35 -7.28
N LYS A 331 -14.89 3.75 -6.25
CA LYS A 331 -15.59 5.05 -6.22
C LYS A 331 -14.84 6.02 -5.31
N PRO A 332 -14.95 7.32 -5.58
CA PRO A 332 -15.63 7.98 -6.74
C PRO A 332 -15.00 7.57 -8.07
N THR A 333 -15.64 7.91 -9.20
CA THR A 333 -15.10 7.64 -10.54
C THR A 333 -13.79 8.41 -10.77
N PRO A 334 -12.91 7.97 -11.69
CA PRO A 334 -11.72 8.75 -12.09
C PRO A 334 -12.04 10.19 -12.46
N PHE A 335 -11.10 11.12 -12.25
CA PHE A 335 -11.25 12.54 -12.54
C PHE A 335 -10.31 12.94 -13.68
N VAL A 336 -10.88 13.50 -14.77
CA VAL A 336 -10.11 13.99 -15.92
C VAL A 336 -9.57 15.38 -15.61
N LEU A 337 -8.25 15.53 -15.60
CA LEU A 337 -7.60 16.81 -15.31
C LEU A 337 -7.98 17.89 -16.33
N GLY A 338 -8.39 19.06 -15.84
CA GLY A 338 -8.78 20.20 -16.67
C GLY A 338 -10.19 20.11 -17.23
N GLU A 339 -10.93 19.04 -16.98
CA GLU A 339 -12.30 18.84 -17.50
C GLU A 339 -13.25 18.41 -16.36
N PRO A 340 -13.71 19.35 -15.53
CA PRO A 340 -14.53 19.03 -14.35
C PRO A 340 -15.90 18.41 -14.69
N ASP A 341 -16.44 18.70 -15.89
CA ASP A 341 -17.72 18.16 -16.35
C ASP A 341 -17.62 16.76 -16.98
N PHE A 342 -16.39 16.22 -17.12
CA PHE A 342 -16.19 14.89 -17.69
C PHE A 342 -16.51 13.81 -16.65
N ILE A 343 -17.42 12.92 -17.01
CA ILE A 343 -17.78 11.74 -16.23
C ILE A 343 -17.11 10.52 -16.87
N TYR A 344 -16.07 10.04 -16.21
CA TYR A 344 -15.35 8.84 -16.66
C TYR A 344 -16.01 7.56 -16.16
N ASN A 345 -16.13 6.57 -17.05
CA ASN A 345 -16.53 5.20 -16.72
C ASN A 345 -15.56 4.23 -17.39
N ALA A 346 -15.06 3.23 -16.66
CA ALA A 346 -14.21 2.18 -17.20
C ALA A 346 -14.88 1.40 -18.35
N GLY A 347 -16.21 1.40 -18.44
CA GLY A 347 -16.99 0.90 -19.59
C GLY A 347 -16.85 -0.59 -19.86
N SER A 348 -15.63 -1.05 -20.16
CA SER A 348 -15.28 -2.43 -20.45
C SER A 348 -13.84 -2.70 -19.98
N ASP A 349 -13.33 -3.89 -20.27
CA ASP A 349 -11.97 -4.28 -19.90
C ASP A 349 -10.91 -3.36 -20.51
N GLU A 350 -11.07 -3.02 -21.80
CA GLU A 350 -10.06 -2.28 -22.58
C GLU A 350 -10.44 -0.81 -22.79
N PHE A 351 -11.74 -0.47 -22.80
CA PHE A 351 -12.20 0.86 -23.18
C PHE A 351 -12.76 1.64 -21.99
N GLY A 352 -12.26 2.87 -21.82
CA GLY A 352 -12.88 3.88 -20.96
C GLY A 352 -13.88 4.70 -21.76
N THR A 353 -15.00 5.05 -21.15
CA THR A 353 -16.00 5.96 -21.72
C THR A 353 -16.05 7.24 -20.91
N ILE A 354 -15.97 8.37 -21.57
CA ILE A 354 -16.17 9.69 -20.96
C ILE A 354 -17.44 10.29 -21.56
N THR A 355 -18.35 10.75 -20.71
CA THR A 355 -19.54 11.50 -21.12
C THR A 355 -19.47 12.92 -20.56
N PHE A 356 -19.94 13.89 -21.29
CA PHE A 356 -19.93 15.30 -20.90
C PHE A 356 -20.98 16.11 -21.65
N GLU A 357 -21.48 17.18 -21.03
CA GLU A 357 -22.33 18.18 -21.68
C GLU A 357 -21.50 19.33 -22.24
N LYS A 358 -20.41 19.67 -21.54
CA LYS A 358 -19.48 20.74 -21.91
C LYS A 358 -18.05 20.23 -21.89
N SER A 359 -17.20 20.84 -22.70
CA SER A 359 -15.77 20.59 -22.75
C SER A 359 -15.03 21.90 -22.89
N ASN A 360 -13.89 22.03 -22.22
CA ASN A 360 -13.05 23.22 -22.27
C ASN A 360 -12.34 23.39 -23.63
N LYS A 361 -12.24 22.30 -24.41
CA LYS A 361 -11.63 22.29 -25.76
C LYS A 361 -12.22 21.19 -26.63
N SER A 362 -11.96 21.28 -27.95
CA SER A 362 -12.26 20.17 -28.86
C SER A 362 -11.19 19.10 -28.77
N TYR A 363 -11.62 17.85 -28.71
CA TYR A 363 -10.75 16.69 -28.65
C TYR A 363 -10.78 15.91 -29.96
N LYS A 364 -9.61 15.43 -30.42
CA LYS A 364 -9.43 14.62 -31.64
C LYS A 364 -9.01 13.20 -31.26
N VAL A 365 -9.23 12.25 -32.15
CA VAL A 365 -8.64 10.91 -32.05
C VAL A 365 -7.13 11.04 -32.03
N GLY A 366 -6.49 10.36 -31.10
CA GLY A 366 -5.05 10.46 -30.84
C GLY A 366 -4.65 11.48 -29.75
N ASP A 367 -5.54 12.42 -29.38
CA ASP A 367 -5.27 13.30 -28.24
C ASP A 367 -5.21 12.49 -26.94
N LYS A 368 -4.41 12.97 -25.97
CA LYS A 368 -4.24 12.32 -24.68
C LYS A 368 -4.86 13.10 -23.55
N LEU A 369 -5.29 12.37 -22.53
CA LEU A 369 -5.86 12.87 -21.29
C LEU A 369 -5.03 12.40 -20.10
N GLU A 370 -4.90 13.26 -19.10
CA GLU A 370 -4.41 12.89 -17.78
C GLU A 370 -5.60 12.65 -16.86
N ILE A 371 -5.64 11.48 -16.23
CA ILE A 371 -6.79 11.06 -15.43
C ILE A 371 -6.31 10.68 -14.02
N ILE A 372 -6.82 11.37 -13.00
CA ILE A 372 -6.55 11.04 -11.60
C ILE A 372 -7.29 9.75 -11.22
N ALA A 373 -6.58 8.86 -10.57
CA ALA A 373 -7.11 7.61 -10.07
C ALA A 373 -8.22 7.82 -9.02
N PRO A 374 -9.24 6.94 -8.99
CA PRO A 374 -10.20 6.91 -7.88
C PRO A 374 -9.52 6.53 -6.57
N HIS A 375 -8.62 5.52 -6.59
CA HIS A 375 -7.76 5.09 -5.50
C HIS A 375 -6.41 4.60 -6.04
N CYS A 376 -5.31 5.14 -5.51
CA CYS A 376 -3.98 4.88 -6.07
C CYS A 376 -3.46 3.46 -5.80
N ASP A 377 -3.71 2.87 -4.61
CA ASP A 377 -3.17 1.57 -4.22
C ASP A 377 -3.46 0.45 -5.24
N PRO A 378 -4.72 0.19 -5.66
CA PRO A 378 -5.00 -0.89 -6.59
C PRO A 378 -4.56 -0.57 -8.02
N ILE A 379 -4.54 0.71 -8.44
CA ILE A 379 -4.11 1.10 -9.79
C ILE A 379 -2.62 0.86 -9.98
N VAL A 380 -1.78 1.27 -9.03
CA VAL A 380 -0.33 1.03 -9.12
C VAL A 380 -0.01 -0.45 -9.30
N ASN A 381 -0.82 -1.34 -8.72
CA ASN A 381 -0.63 -2.79 -8.87
C ASN A 381 -0.94 -3.33 -10.28
N LEU A 382 -1.51 -2.52 -11.18
CA LEU A 382 -1.78 -2.90 -12.57
C LEU A 382 -0.60 -2.63 -13.52
N TYR A 383 0.38 -1.81 -13.11
CA TYR A 383 1.46 -1.33 -13.95
C TYR A 383 2.83 -1.85 -13.49
N ASP A 384 3.71 -2.17 -14.44
CA ASP A 384 5.08 -2.61 -14.16
C ASP A 384 6.00 -1.43 -13.80
N VAL A 385 5.71 -0.26 -14.36
CA VAL A 385 6.52 0.96 -14.19
C VAL A 385 5.64 2.19 -13.99
N ILE A 386 6.23 3.20 -13.38
CA ILE A 386 5.69 4.56 -13.27
C ILE A 386 6.67 5.49 -14.00
N TYR A 387 6.19 6.29 -14.95
CA TYR A 387 7.00 7.30 -15.61
C TYR A 387 7.06 8.55 -14.76
N GLY A 388 8.25 8.89 -14.26
CA GLY A 388 8.48 10.10 -13.48
C GLY A 388 8.75 11.29 -14.38
N THR A 389 8.00 12.37 -14.21
CA THR A 389 8.13 13.59 -15.02
C THR A 389 8.51 14.80 -14.18
N ARG A 390 9.16 15.78 -14.84
CA ARG A 390 9.26 17.16 -14.35
C ARG A 390 8.74 18.08 -15.47
N GLY A 391 7.67 18.81 -15.18
CA GLY A 391 6.83 19.35 -16.24
C GLY A 391 6.32 18.24 -17.16
N ASP A 392 6.43 18.43 -18.47
CA ASP A 392 6.02 17.41 -19.44
C ASP A 392 7.13 16.39 -19.78
N LYS A 393 8.35 16.60 -19.32
CA LYS A 393 9.49 15.76 -19.68
C LYS A 393 9.61 14.53 -18.77
N VAL A 394 9.66 13.34 -19.37
CA VAL A 394 9.99 12.09 -18.65
C VAL A 394 11.47 12.13 -18.26
N VAL A 395 11.76 12.07 -16.97
CA VAL A 395 13.12 12.10 -16.42
C VAL A 395 13.53 10.79 -15.75
N SER A 396 12.57 9.92 -15.47
CA SER A 396 12.84 8.60 -14.87
C SER A 396 11.77 7.58 -15.23
N VAL A 397 12.14 6.31 -15.17
CA VAL A 397 11.24 5.16 -15.23
C VAL A 397 11.41 4.39 -13.92
N ILE A 398 10.37 4.37 -13.10
CA ILE A 398 10.38 3.85 -11.74
C ILE A 398 9.72 2.47 -11.70
N PRO A 399 10.46 1.38 -11.41
CA PRO A 399 9.89 0.05 -11.38
C PRO A 399 8.98 -0.16 -10.16
N VAL A 400 7.84 -0.84 -10.37
CA VAL A 400 6.90 -1.29 -9.33
C VAL A 400 7.26 -2.71 -8.90
N LEU A 401 8.43 -2.88 -8.28
CA LEU A 401 9.04 -4.20 -8.02
C LEU A 401 8.20 -5.11 -7.11
N ALA A 402 7.35 -4.55 -6.25
CA ALA A 402 6.44 -5.32 -5.42
C ALA A 402 5.05 -5.49 -6.04
N ARG A 403 4.86 -5.21 -7.34
CA ARG A 403 3.62 -5.50 -8.07
C ARG A 403 3.31 -7.00 -7.99
N GLY A 404 2.07 -7.36 -7.71
CA GLY A 404 1.64 -8.74 -7.57
C GLY A 404 2.14 -9.46 -6.30
N LYS A 405 2.98 -8.84 -5.45
CA LYS A 405 3.50 -9.43 -4.21
C LYS A 405 2.48 -9.30 -3.07
N SER A 406 1.29 -9.82 -3.27
CA SER A 406 0.16 -9.72 -2.32
C SER A 406 0.05 -10.92 -1.38
N GLN A 407 1.11 -11.73 -1.24
CA GLN A 407 1.17 -12.91 -0.35
C GLN A 407 1.93 -12.63 0.93
#